data_0598f4ea85758a5b30dbaf3ce134b746
#
_entry.id   0598f4ea85758a5b30dbaf3ce134b746
#
_cell.length_a   1.000
_cell.length_b   1.000
_cell.length_c   1.000
_cell.angle_alpha   90.00
_cell.angle_beta   90.00
_cell.angle_gamma   90.00
#
_symmetry.space_group_name_H-M   'P 1'
#
loop_
_entity.id
_entity.type
_entity.pdbx_description
1 polymer ?
#
loop_
_entity_poly.entity_id
_entity_poly.type
_entity_poly.pdbx_seq_one_letter_code
_entity_poly.pdbx_strand_id
1 'polypeptide(L)'
;MPSSEGREYELNEVSWWAKWVEETVWVSKNCYAMFSNVFKDEQFYNRSGFLGVERVPGLVVEAVEGEFTKRKRLTPCILVEEGRQWDKLRASLSSKGYETGDKMLVMESKPLSKSKSTLNPDVEVTVMGSRSKGKELQEWTSTYLEAFYGDQKLNRQVNGIMRKVVKDKKASVVLARIGRTPVGCAVLFRTAGGVAGAYCIGTIPEFREKGVGATMLKAMRSLAESESRRLILQTLASDKAEGFYLKQGFKLAYTKTLFARKAKRPAAVDLPSGETFGVVMDRGAPAGTVKPFVEVFSGFEAVEAVKQLFGPDTDEVISKLKISLDSPRGYLRVDGETGNVIINPEYLKTGHERHLYLDVIHELTHVRQFREGKELYDRRYAYFERPTEIEAYQMAVDEARRIGMDEEEIVDYLRVEWVTEEEFQSFVLKMGVNKR
;
A
#
# COMPACT_ATOMS: atom_id res chain seq x y z
N MET A 1 -31.54 5.37 0.63
CA MET A 1 -30.72 6.26 -0.20
C MET A 1 -29.54 6.67 0.66
N PRO A 2 -28.30 6.77 0.15
CA PRO A 2 -27.26 7.46 0.89
C PRO A 2 -27.84 8.81 1.32
N SER A 3 -27.49 9.29 2.51
CA SER A 3 -27.83 10.66 2.89
C SER A 3 -27.29 11.58 1.80
N SER A 4 -27.94 12.70 1.53
CA SER A 4 -27.41 13.70 0.56
C SER A 4 -25.95 14.05 0.90
N GLU A 5 -25.59 13.96 2.16
CA GLU A 5 -24.26 14.19 2.71
C GLU A 5 -23.23 13.14 2.28
N GLY A 6 -23.53 11.85 2.36
CA GLY A 6 -22.63 10.79 1.91
C GLY A 6 -22.29 10.90 0.43
N ARG A 7 -23.26 11.28 -0.42
CA ARG A 7 -23.01 11.52 -1.84
C ARG A 7 -22.02 12.68 -2.07
N GLU A 8 -22.09 13.75 -1.29
CA GLU A 8 -21.18 14.88 -1.41
C GLU A 8 -19.74 14.51 -0.98
N TYR A 9 -19.60 13.64 0.03
CA TYR A 9 -18.30 13.14 0.47
C TYR A 9 -17.65 12.28 -0.62
N GLU A 10 -18.42 11.37 -1.22
CA GLU A 10 -17.95 10.55 -2.34
C GLU A 10 -17.60 11.40 -3.57
N LEU A 11 -18.39 12.42 -3.91
CA LEU A 11 -18.07 13.35 -5.00
C LEU A 11 -16.79 14.14 -4.75
N ASN A 12 -16.52 14.50 -3.50
CA ASN A 12 -15.25 15.15 -3.14
C ASN A 12 -14.08 14.22 -3.35
N GLU A 13 -14.19 12.97 -2.88
CA GLU A 13 -13.17 11.95 -3.05
C GLU A 13 -12.88 11.66 -4.52
N VAL A 14 -13.90 11.37 -5.32
CA VAL A 14 -13.75 11.10 -6.76
C VAL A 14 -13.09 12.28 -7.47
N SER A 15 -13.52 13.52 -7.15
CA SER A 15 -12.96 14.73 -7.76
C SER A 15 -11.51 14.96 -7.41
N TRP A 16 -11.10 14.54 -6.20
CA TRP A 16 -9.70 14.58 -5.76
C TRP A 16 -8.86 13.53 -6.49
N TRP A 17 -9.27 12.26 -6.44
CA TRP A 17 -8.50 11.17 -7.04
C TRP A 17 -8.44 11.24 -8.56
N ALA A 18 -9.43 11.89 -9.20
CA ALA A 18 -9.38 12.22 -10.63
C ALA A 18 -8.21 13.17 -11.00
N LYS A 19 -7.48 13.74 -10.04
CA LYS A 19 -6.24 14.50 -10.28
C LYS A 19 -5.01 13.59 -10.36
N TRP A 20 -5.10 12.39 -9.81
CA TRP A 20 -4.01 11.42 -9.67
C TRP A 20 -4.05 10.32 -10.74
N VAL A 21 -5.17 10.18 -11.42
CA VAL A 21 -5.36 9.19 -12.48
C VAL A 21 -5.55 9.86 -13.82
N GLU A 22 -5.22 9.16 -14.88
CA GLU A 22 -5.37 9.69 -16.24
C GLU A 22 -6.80 9.59 -16.74
N GLU A 23 -7.57 8.64 -16.22
CA GLU A 23 -8.93 8.42 -16.69
C GLU A 23 -9.90 8.13 -15.54
N THR A 24 -11.07 8.76 -15.60
CA THR A 24 -12.23 8.44 -14.74
C THR A 24 -13.43 8.21 -15.64
N VAL A 25 -13.99 7.01 -15.58
CA VAL A 25 -15.14 6.59 -16.39
C VAL A 25 -16.37 6.47 -15.51
N TRP A 26 -17.49 7.03 -15.96
CA TRP A 26 -18.79 6.81 -15.34
C TRP A 26 -19.44 5.58 -15.97
N VAL A 27 -19.41 4.47 -15.23
CA VAL A 27 -20.02 3.19 -15.65
C VAL A 27 -21.54 3.26 -15.59
N SER A 28 -22.05 4.01 -14.62
CA SER A 28 -23.47 4.37 -14.49
C SER A 28 -23.62 5.78 -13.90
N LYS A 29 -24.85 6.21 -13.66
CA LYS A 29 -25.14 7.49 -12.97
C LYS A 29 -24.50 7.55 -11.57
N ASN A 30 -24.34 6.41 -10.91
CA ASN A 30 -23.87 6.33 -9.54
C ASN A 30 -22.58 5.52 -9.35
N CYS A 31 -22.02 4.94 -10.42
CA CYS A 31 -20.82 4.12 -10.37
C CYS A 31 -19.73 4.71 -11.25
N TYR A 32 -18.53 4.81 -10.70
CA TYR A 32 -17.33 5.25 -11.42
C TYR A 32 -16.25 4.18 -11.38
N ALA A 33 -15.35 4.23 -12.36
CA ALA A 33 -14.10 3.50 -12.38
C ALA A 33 -12.94 4.46 -12.69
N MET A 34 -11.81 4.26 -12.04
CA MET A 34 -10.61 5.07 -12.18
C MET A 34 -9.45 4.22 -12.69
N PHE A 35 -8.60 4.81 -13.52
CA PHE A 35 -7.47 4.12 -14.14
C PHE A 35 -6.24 5.02 -14.15
N SER A 36 -5.14 4.51 -13.59
CA SER A 36 -3.84 5.15 -13.64
C SER A 36 -2.87 4.37 -14.52
N ASN A 37 -2.10 5.09 -15.34
CA ASN A 37 -0.97 4.54 -16.08
C ASN A 37 0.33 4.70 -15.30
N VAL A 38 0.41 5.70 -14.41
CA VAL A 38 1.55 5.93 -13.52
C VAL A 38 1.60 4.87 -12.42
N PHE A 39 0.43 4.56 -11.84
CA PHE A 39 0.27 3.57 -10.77
C PHE A 39 -0.49 2.35 -11.30
N LYS A 40 -0.02 1.79 -12.41
CA LYS A 40 -0.75 0.81 -13.22
C LYS A 40 -1.18 -0.42 -12.42
N ASP A 41 -0.32 -0.89 -11.53
CA ASP A 41 -0.49 -2.13 -10.79
C ASP A 41 -1.02 -1.90 -9.36
N GLU A 42 -1.20 -0.64 -8.95
CA GLU A 42 -1.78 -0.31 -7.66
C GLU A 42 -3.31 -0.27 -7.72
N GLN A 43 -3.96 -1.19 -7.01
CA GLN A 43 -5.42 -1.30 -6.94
C GLN A 43 -6.09 -0.02 -6.43
N PHE A 44 -5.44 0.74 -5.56
CA PHE A 44 -5.99 1.97 -5.01
C PHE A 44 -6.22 3.04 -6.08
N TYR A 45 -5.34 3.14 -7.08
CA TYR A 45 -5.48 4.07 -8.21
C TYR A 45 -6.25 3.46 -9.38
N ASN A 46 -6.47 2.14 -9.38
CA ASN A 46 -7.24 1.39 -10.36
C ASN A 46 -8.42 0.74 -9.65
N ARG A 47 -9.45 1.54 -9.36
CA ARG A 47 -10.58 1.13 -8.52
C ARG A 47 -11.92 1.62 -9.05
N SER A 48 -12.98 1.07 -8.49
CA SER A 48 -14.34 1.52 -8.71
C SER A 48 -15.01 1.84 -7.37
N GLY A 49 -16.02 2.68 -7.41
CA GLY A 49 -16.82 3.03 -6.25
C GLY A 49 -18.19 3.59 -6.65
N PHE A 50 -19.00 3.90 -5.66
CA PHE A 50 -20.40 4.26 -5.86
C PHE A 50 -20.76 5.57 -5.14
N LEU A 51 -21.54 6.40 -5.84
CA LEU A 51 -22.19 7.59 -5.29
C LEU A 51 -23.60 7.33 -4.80
N GLY A 52 -24.12 6.14 -5.01
CA GLY A 52 -25.49 5.75 -4.66
C GLY A 52 -25.81 4.32 -5.09
N VAL A 53 -26.92 3.82 -4.57
CA VAL A 53 -27.37 2.44 -4.80
C VAL A 53 -27.80 2.25 -6.25
N GLU A 54 -27.41 1.13 -6.83
CA GLU A 54 -27.77 0.71 -8.18
C GLU A 54 -29.05 -0.17 -8.19
N ARG A 55 -29.88 -0.03 -9.23
CA ARG A 55 -31.10 -0.83 -9.37
C ARG A 55 -30.83 -2.29 -9.67
N VAL A 56 -29.81 -2.54 -10.51
CA VAL A 56 -29.40 -3.90 -10.92
C VAL A 56 -27.89 -4.04 -10.68
N PRO A 57 -27.50 -4.33 -9.43
CA PRO A 57 -26.08 -4.33 -9.04
C PRO A 57 -25.20 -5.27 -9.87
N GLY A 58 -25.72 -6.46 -10.24
CA GLY A 58 -24.98 -7.43 -11.02
C GLY A 58 -24.51 -6.92 -12.39
N LEU A 59 -25.37 -6.21 -13.11
CA LEU A 59 -25.02 -5.61 -14.41
C LEU A 59 -23.96 -4.50 -14.28
N VAL A 60 -24.03 -3.74 -13.18
CA VAL A 60 -23.03 -2.67 -12.95
C VAL A 60 -21.66 -3.26 -12.61
N VAL A 61 -21.62 -4.34 -11.82
CA VAL A 61 -20.35 -5.06 -11.55
C VAL A 61 -19.76 -5.61 -12.85
N GLU A 62 -20.57 -6.22 -13.72
CA GLU A 62 -20.12 -6.70 -15.04
C GLU A 62 -19.59 -5.57 -15.93
N ALA A 63 -20.26 -4.43 -15.93
CA ALA A 63 -19.82 -3.26 -16.67
C ALA A 63 -18.49 -2.71 -16.13
N VAL A 64 -18.29 -2.68 -14.80
CA VAL A 64 -17.01 -2.34 -14.17
C VAL A 64 -15.92 -3.31 -14.63
N GLU A 65 -16.16 -4.62 -14.53
CA GLU A 65 -15.22 -5.66 -14.97
C GLU A 65 -14.85 -5.50 -16.46
N GLY A 66 -15.84 -5.18 -17.29
CA GLY A 66 -15.63 -4.90 -18.72
C GLY A 66 -14.70 -3.73 -18.97
N GLU A 67 -14.84 -2.62 -18.19
CA GLU A 67 -13.96 -1.46 -18.34
C GLU A 67 -12.52 -1.76 -17.90
N PHE A 68 -12.32 -2.62 -16.88
CA PHE A 68 -11.00 -3.08 -16.47
C PHE A 68 -10.36 -4.01 -17.50
N THR A 69 -11.12 -4.98 -18.00
CA THR A 69 -10.67 -5.90 -19.04
C THR A 69 -10.26 -5.17 -20.32
N LYS A 70 -11.08 -4.22 -20.78
CA LYS A 70 -10.80 -3.37 -21.96
C LYS A 70 -9.45 -2.65 -21.85
N ARG A 71 -9.04 -2.27 -20.64
CA ARG A 71 -7.76 -1.57 -20.39
C ARG A 71 -6.63 -2.50 -19.96
N LYS A 72 -6.84 -3.81 -20.00
CA LYS A 72 -5.87 -4.81 -19.53
C LYS A 72 -5.37 -4.51 -18.12
N ARG A 73 -6.32 -4.16 -17.23
CA ARG A 73 -6.04 -3.91 -15.83
C ARG A 73 -6.30 -5.16 -14.98
N LEU A 74 -5.63 -5.23 -13.83
CA LEU A 74 -5.95 -6.21 -12.79
C LEU A 74 -7.43 -6.12 -12.40
N THR A 75 -7.91 -7.16 -11.73
CA THR A 75 -9.28 -7.21 -11.20
C THR A 75 -9.57 -5.94 -10.36
N PRO A 76 -10.73 -5.29 -10.55
CA PRO A 76 -11.03 -4.05 -9.86
C PRO A 76 -11.07 -4.22 -8.35
N CYS A 77 -10.51 -3.24 -7.64
CA CYS A 77 -10.83 -2.98 -6.25
C CYS A 77 -12.13 -2.16 -6.21
N ILE A 78 -13.18 -2.68 -5.60
CA ILE A 78 -14.50 -2.06 -5.56
C ILE A 78 -14.81 -1.62 -4.14
N LEU A 79 -15.01 -0.31 -3.95
CA LEU A 79 -15.36 0.30 -2.66
C LEU A 79 -16.89 0.34 -2.52
N VAL A 80 -17.41 -0.28 -1.47
CA VAL A 80 -18.85 -0.31 -1.19
C VAL A 80 -19.13 0.16 0.24
N GLU A 81 -19.98 1.16 0.40
CA GLU A 81 -20.43 1.65 1.70
C GLU A 81 -21.12 0.54 2.49
N GLU A 82 -20.91 0.51 3.81
CA GLU A 82 -21.63 -0.40 4.70
C GLU A 82 -23.07 0.08 4.94
N GLY A 83 -24.00 -0.87 5.07
CA GLY A 83 -25.42 -0.59 5.32
C GLY A 83 -26.34 -1.52 4.51
N ARG A 84 -27.56 -1.76 5.00
CA ARG A 84 -28.53 -2.70 4.38
C ARG A 84 -28.88 -2.36 2.93
N GLN A 85 -28.87 -1.08 2.56
CA GLN A 85 -29.13 -0.63 1.19
C GLN A 85 -28.14 -1.20 0.18
N TRP A 86 -26.94 -1.64 0.62
CA TRP A 86 -25.88 -2.18 -0.20
C TRP A 86 -25.82 -3.72 -0.22
N ASP A 87 -26.72 -4.43 0.53
CA ASP A 87 -26.69 -5.90 0.66
C ASP A 87 -26.75 -6.61 -0.68
N LYS A 88 -27.59 -6.15 -1.60
CA LYS A 88 -27.72 -6.75 -2.94
C LYS A 88 -26.42 -6.61 -3.75
N LEU A 89 -25.73 -5.49 -3.65
CA LEU A 89 -24.45 -5.28 -4.32
C LEU A 89 -23.37 -6.16 -3.71
N ARG A 90 -23.29 -6.22 -2.38
CA ARG A 90 -22.33 -7.09 -1.68
C ARG A 90 -22.57 -8.57 -2.02
N ALA A 91 -23.81 -9.02 -2.01
CA ALA A 91 -24.15 -10.38 -2.43
C ALA A 91 -23.76 -10.67 -3.89
N SER A 92 -23.98 -9.70 -4.79
CA SER A 92 -23.56 -9.83 -6.20
C SER A 92 -22.02 -9.90 -6.33
N LEU A 93 -21.28 -9.12 -5.55
CA LEU A 93 -19.81 -9.19 -5.54
C LEU A 93 -19.32 -10.54 -5.00
N SER A 94 -19.87 -11.00 -3.87
CA SER A 94 -19.51 -12.30 -3.29
C SER A 94 -19.81 -13.46 -4.25
N SER A 95 -20.96 -13.44 -4.93
CA SER A 95 -21.32 -14.48 -5.93
C SER A 95 -20.39 -14.51 -7.15
N LYS A 96 -19.69 -13.38 -7.42
CA LYS A 96 -18.68 -13.26 -8.48
C LYS A 96 -17.26 -13.53 -7.99
N GLY A 97 -17.08 -13.99 -6.75
CA GLY A 97 -15.79 -14.34 -6.17
C GLY A 97 -14.97 -13.15 -5.67
N TYR A 98 -15.62 -12.01 -5.39
CA TYR A 98 -14.97 -10.92 -4.67
C TYR A 98 -14.96 -11.24 -3.17
N GLU A 99 -13.81 -11.04 -2.55
CA GLU A 99 -13.60 -11.15 -1.11
C GLU A 99 -13.55 -9.75 -0.47
N THR A 100 -13.90 -9.70 0.80
CA THR A 100 -13.77 -8.47 1.58
C THR A 100 -12.32 -8.28 2.01
N GLY A 101 -11.78 -7.11 1.70
CA GLY A 101 -10.47 -6.67 2.18
C GLY A 101 -10.58 -5.66 3.31
N ASP A 102 -9.68 -4.67 3.31
CA ASP A 102 -9.64 -3.63 4.33
C ASP A 102 -10.88 -2.72 4.31
N LYS A 103 -11.04 -1.96 5.36
CA LYS A 103 -12.11 -0.96 5.50
C LYS A 103 -11.54 0.45 5.35
N MET A 104 -12.25 1.26 4.61
CA MET A 104 -11.98 2.70 4.52
C MET A 104 -12.95 3.45 5.42
N LEU A 105 -12.43 4.13 6.41
CA LEU A 105 -13.17 4.96 7.35
C LEU A 105 -13.30 6.36 6.76
N VAL A 106 -14.53 6.81 6.55
CA VAL A 106 -14.84 8.19 6.15
C VAL A 106 -15.19 8.97 7.40
N MET A 107 -14.38 9.98 7.71
CA MET A 107 -14.50 10.75 8.94
C MET A 107 -14.79 12.22 8.64
N GLU A 108 -15.58 12.85 9.48
CA GLU A 108 -15.89 14.28 9.40
C GLU A 108 -15.47 15.03 10.67
N SER A 109 -15.02 16.27 10.51
CA SER A 109 -14.63 17.09 11.65
C SER A 109 -15.83 17.64 12.39
N LYS A 110 -15.73 17.67 13.73
CA LYS A 110 -16.58 18.50 14.60
C LYS A 110 -16.07 19.94 14.61
N PRO A 111 -16.92 20.95 14.91
CA PRO A 111 -16.46 22.33 15.08
C PRO A 111 -15.32 22.47 16.09
N LEU A 112 -14.41 23.44 15.87
CA LEU A 112 -13.13 23.63 16.59
C LEU A 112 -13.23 23.67 18.13
N SER A 113 -14.36 24.04 18.70
CA SER A 113 -14.54 24.23 20.15
C SER A 113 -14.27 22.99 21.02
N LYS A 114 -13.94 21.83 20.43
CA LYS A 114 -13.80 20.55 21.16
C LYS A 114 -12.51 19.76 20.86
N SER A 115 -11.52 20.32 20.18
CA SER A 115 -10.24 19.62 19.97
C SER A 115 -9.32 19.79 21.19
N LYS A 116 -8.95 18.68 21.82
CA LYS A 116 -7.99 18.63 22.96
C LYS A 116 -6.56 18.31 22.53
N SER A 117 -6.20 18.55 21.27
CA SER A 117 -4.89 18.15 20.76
C SER A 117 -3.77 19.08 21.16
N THR A 118 -2.65 18.52 21.58
CA THR A 118 -1.41 19.24 21.79
C THR A 118 -0.82 19.62 20.43
N LEU A 119 -0.72 20.91 20.18
CA LEU A 119 -0.06 21.46 19.00
C LEU A 119 1.42 21.63 19.27
N ASN A 120 2.23 21.45 18.26
CA ASN A 120 3.65 21.74 18.36
C ASN A 120 3.89 23.19 17.87
N PRO A 121 4.34 24.11 18.73
CA PRO A 121 4.60 25.51 18.36
C PRO A 121 5.77 25.65 17.37
N ASP A 122 6.67 24.67 17.31
CA ASP A 122 7.82 24.68 16.39
C ASP A 122 7.44 24.29 14.97
N VAL A 123 6.19 23.80 14.75
CA VAL A 123 5.68 23.41 13.44
C VAL A 123 5.08 24.62 12.73
N GLU A 124 5.76 25.08 11.72
CA GLU A 124 5.28 26.13 10.81
C GLU A 124 4.54 25.50 9.62
N VAL A 125 3.29 25.94 9.39
CA VAL A 125 2.44 25.44 8.30
C VAL A 125 2.32 26.50 7.22
N THR A 126 2.78 26.17 6.02
CA THR A 126 2.65 27.01 4.82
C THR A 126 1.56 26.46 3.91
N VAL A 127 0.66 27.31 3.45
CA VAL A 127 -0.34 26.97 2.44
C VAL A 127 0.15 27.49 1.09
N MET A 128 0.42 26.59 0.17
CA MET A 128 0.91 26.90 -1.16
C MET A 128 -0.24 27.15 -2.12
N GLY A 129 -0.05 28.10 -3.00
CA GLY A 129 -0.98 28.45 -4.08
C GLY A 129 -0.28 28.56 -5.44
N SER A 130 -1.00 29.06 -6.45
CA SER A 130 -0.49 29.15 -7.82
C SER A 130 0.79 29.97 -8.01
N ARG A 131 1.14 30.82 -7.03
CA ARG A 131 2.37 31.65 -7.02
C ARG A 131 3.53 30.99 -6.27
N SER A 132 3.34 29.83 -5.68
CA SER A 132 4.38 29.13 -4.92
C SER A 132 5.55 28.72 -5.82
N LYS A 133 6.77 28.81 -5.25
CA LYS A 133 8.00 28.52 -5.98
C LYS A 133 8.13 27.02 -6.26
N GLY A 134 8.75 26.66 -7.38
CA GLY A 134 8.97 25.26 -7.76
C GLY A 134 9.74 24.46 -6.70
N LYS A 135 10.59 25.12 -5.89
CA LYS A 135 11.30 24.51 -4.77
C LYS A 135 10.35 23.99 -3.67
N GLU A 136 9.36 24.79 -3.27
CA GLU A 136 8.40 24.39 -2.23
C GLU A 136 7.58 23.17 -2.67
N LEU A 137 7.23 23.11 -3.95
CA LEU A 137 6.52 21.98 -4.51
C LEU A 137 7.39 20.71 -4.57
N GLN A 138 8.66 20.88 -4.86
CA GLN A 138 9.63 19.79 -4.81
C GLN A 138 9.81 19.26 -3.37
N GLU A 139 9.90 20.16 -2.38
CA GLU A 139 9.95 19.81 -0.97
C GLU A 139 8.68 19.06 -0.54
N TRP A 140 7.50 19.53 -0.95
CA TRP A 140 6.24 18.83 -0.70
C TRP A 140 6.25 17.42 -1.29
N THR A 141 6.68 17.29 -2.55
CA THR A 141 6.74 16.01 -3.25
C THR A 141 7.66 15.03 -2.55
N SER A 142 8.86 15.47 -2.17
CA SER A 142 9.82 14.63 -1.46
C SER A 142 9.32 14.23 -0.07
N THR A 143 8.66 15.15 0.66
CA THR A 143 8.04 14.87 1.96
C THR A 143 6.90 13.84 1.84
N TYR A 144 6.06 13.95 0.80
CA TYR A 144 5.00 13.00 0.52
C TYR A 144 5.55 11.60 0.27
N LEU A 145 6.54 11.50 -0.60
CA LEU A 145 7.14 10.21 -0.95
C LEU A 145 7.86 9.58 0.25
N GLU A 146 8.56 10.35 1.06
CA GLU A 146 9.20 9.85 2.28
C GLU A 146 8.16 9.38 3.30
N ALA A 147 7.06 10.13 3.47
CA ALA A 147 6.02 9.81 4.45
C ALA A 147 5.23 8.53 4.12
N PHE A 148 5.01 8.23 2.82
CA PHE A 148 4.14 7.15 2.37
C PHE A 148 4.85 5.98 1.72
N TYR A 149 6.00 6.20 1.08
CA TYR A 149 6.71 5.18 0.30
C TYR A 149 8.12 4.89 0.82
N GLY A 150 8.73 5.82 1.55
CA GLY A 150 10.11 5.70 2.03
C GLY A 150 11.16 5.82 0.92
N ASP A 151 10.76 6.15 -0.31
CA ASP A 151 11.66 6.34 -1.46
C ASP A 151 11.22 7.51 -2.37
N GLN A 152 12.06 7.86 -3.33
CA GLN A 152 11.84 9.00 -4.23
C GLN A 152 11.60 8.59 -5.71
N LYS A 153 11.35 7.30 -5.98
CA LYS A 153 11.24 6.77 -7.36
C LYS A 153 10.17 7.48 -8.19
N LEU A 154 9.03 7.79 -7.57
CA LEU A 154 7.91 8.46 -8.24
C LEU A 154 8.00 10.00 -8.19
N ASN A 155 9.14 10.58 -7.82
CA ASN A 155 9.27 12.02 -7.61
C ASN A 155 8.87 12.84 -8.84
N ARG A 156 9.32 12.46 -10.03
CA ARG A 156 8.98 13.14 -11.28
C ARG A 156 7.48 13.08 -11.57
N GLN A 157 6.85 11.93 -11.40
CA GLN A 157 5.43 11.69 -11.66
C GLN A 157 4.57 12.46 -10.66
N VAL A 158 4.82 12.31 -9.35
CA VAL A 158 4.08 13.01 -8.30
C VAL A 158 4.25 14.52 -8.41
N ASN A 159 5.47 15.01 -8.67
CA ASN A 159 5.71 16.44 -8.92
C ASN A 159 4.93 16.94 -10.13
N GLY A 160 4.85 16.14 -11.20
CA GLY A 160 4.05 16.45 -12.39
C GLY A 160 2.55 16.60 -12.08
N ILE A 161 1.99 15.71 -11.25
CA ILE A 161 0.61 15.79 -10.78
C ILE A 161 0.41 17.05 -9.92
N MET A 162 1.29 17.25 -8.94
CA MET A 162 1.16 18.34 -7.98
C MET A 162 1.35 19.73 -8.61
N ARG A 163 2.12 19.85 -9.70
CA ARG A 163 2.18 21.08 -10.51
C ARG A 163 0.83 21.49 -11.12
N LYS A 164 -0.05 20.53 -11.40
CA LYS A 164 -1.42 20.79 -11.85
C LYS A 164 -2.31 21.11 -10.65
N VAL A 165 -2.17 20.35 -9.56
CA VAL A 165 -2.97 20.52 -8.33
C VAL A 165 -2.77 21.90 -7.71
N VAL A 166 -1.55 22.39 -7.57
CA VAL A 166 -1.26 23.70 -6.94
C VAL A 166 -1.86 24.88 -7.72
N LYS A 167 -2.15 24.71 -9.00
CA LYS A 167 -2.82 25.70 -9.85
C LYS A 167 -4.35 25.63 -9.78
N ASP A 168 -4.90 24.54 -9.25
CA ASP A 168 -6.35 24.37 -9.10
C ASP A 168 -6.84 25.19 -7.90
N LYS A 169 -7.73 26.16 -8.15
CA LYS A 169 -8.33 27.00 -7.10
C LYS A 169 -9.10 26.20 -6.03
N LYS A 170 -9.47 24.95 -6.34
CA LYS A 170 -10.12 24.03 -5.40
C LYS A 170 -9.12 23.41 -4.40
N ALA A 171 -7.83 23.45 -4.68
CA ALA A 171 -6.79 22.86 -3.85
C ALA A 171 -6.02 23.90 -3.05
N SER A 172 -5.74 23.58 -1.77
CA SER A 172 -4.73 24.25 -0.98
C SER A 172 -3.69 23.20 -0.60
N VAL A 173 -2.48 23.35 -1.11
CA VAL A 173 -1.39 22.41 -0.86
C VAL A 173 -0.66 22.88 0.39
N VAL A 174 -0.54 21.98 1.39
CA VAL A 174 -0.04 22.28 2.73
C VAL A 174 1.31 21.62 2.94
N LEU A 175 2.29 22.39 3.40
CA LEU A 175 3.61 21.91 3.77
C LEU A 175 3.94 22.36 5.20
N ALA A 176 4.32 21.42 6.05
CA ALA A 176 4.73 21.67 7.42
C ALA A 176 6.26 21.57 7.56
N ARG A 177 6.85 22.49 8.31
CA ARG A 177 8.29 22.54 8.59
C ARG A 177 8.55 22.65 10.10
N ILE A 178 9.71 22.15 10.52
CA ILE A 178 10.35 22.48 11.79
C ILE A 178 11.68 23.16 11.45
N GLY A 179 11.80 24.44 11.76
CA GLY A 179 12.87 25.27 11.25
C GLY A 179 12.88 25.30 9.72
N ARG A 180 13.96 24.81 9.09
CA ARG A 180 14.07 24.75 7.62
C ARG A 180 13.70 23.37 7.03
N THR A 181 13.46 22.39 7.87
CA THR A 181 13.24 20.99 7.44
C THR A 181 11.77 20.74 7.15
N PRO A 182 11.40 20.35 5.92
CA PRO A 182 10.06 19.87 5.61
C PRO A 182 9.79 18.55 6.34
N VAL A 183 8.71 18.46 7.10
CA VAL A 183 8.41 17.31 7.97
C VAL A 183 7.02 16.73 7.77
N GLY A 184 6.14 17.45 7.07
CA GLY A 184 4.78 16.97 6.81
C GLY A 184 4.15 17.63 5.59
N CYS A 185 3.23 16.91 4.97
CA CYS A 185 2.51 17.34 3.78
C CYS A 185 1.03 17.01 3.88
N ALA A 186 0.19 17.81 3.23
CA ALA A 186 -1.23 17.53 3.07
C ALA A 186 -1.81 18.35 1.90
N VAL A 187 -3.06 18.04 1.52
CA VAL A 187 -3.85 18.84 0.59
C VAL A 187 -5.26 18.99 1.11
N LEU A 188 -5.79 20.21 1.11
CA LEU A 188 -7.20 20.49 1.30
C LEU A 188 -7.86 20.67 -0.07
N PHE A 189 -8.84 19.85 -0.41
CA PHE A 189 -9.52 19.90 -1.70
C PHE A 189 -11.02 20.14 -1.55
N ARG A 190 -11.56 21.13 -2.29
CA ARG A 190 -12.92 21.63 -2.16
C ARG A 190 -13.79 21.20 -3.33
N THR A 191 -15.06 20.92 -3.05
CA THR A 191 -16.11 20.72 -4.06
C THR A 191 -17.30 21.64 -3.83
N ALA A 192 -18.22 21.70 -4.78
CA ALA A 192 -19.35 22.64 -4.76
C ALA A 192 -20.32 22.41 -3.57
N GLY A 193 -20.46 21.17 -3.08
CA GLY A 193 -21.43 20.79 -2.05
C GLY A 193 -21.07 21.17 -0.60
N GLY A 194 -20.27 22.24 -0.38
CA GLY A 194 -19.93 22.66 1.00
C GLY A 194 -18.99 21.70 1.75
N VAL A 195 -18.27 20.85 1.02
CA VAL A 195 -17.31 19.88 1.56
C VAL A 195 -15.88 20.26 1.18
N ALA A 196 -14.96 20.05 2.10
CA ALA A 196 -13.53 20.12 1.87
C ALA A 196 -12.90 18.80 2.39
N GLY A 197 -12.20 18.09 1.52
CA GLY A 197 -11.49 16.85 1.87
C GLY A 197 -10.03 17.12 2.22
N ALA A 198 -9.53 16.51 3.29
CA ALA A 198 -8.13 16.52 3.66
C ALA A 198 -7.46 15.24 3.16
N TYR A 199 -6.50 15.38 2.26
CA TYR A 199 -5.83 14.31 1.55
C TYR A 199 -4.32 14.37 1.71
N CYS A 200 -3.64 13.26 1.45
CA CYS A 200 -2.17 13.17 1.48
C CYS A 200 -1.58 13.67 2.81
N ILE A 201 -2.26 13.38 3.93
CA ILE A 201 -1.81 13.81 5.26
C ILE A 201 -0.68 12.89 5.68
N GLY A 202 0.54 13.32 5.47
CA GLY A 202 1.75 12.56 5.77
C GLY A 202 2.68 13.31 6.70
N THR A 203 3.35 12.57 7.59
CA THR A 203 4.48 13.06 8.39
C THR A 203 5.62 12.09 8.20
N ILE A 204 6.81 12.58 7.89
CA ILE A 204 7.98 11.72 7.73
C ILE A 204 8.26 10.95 9.03
N PRO A 205 8.74 9.70 8.96
CA PRO A 205 8.80 8.79 10.13
C PRO A 205 9.45 9.40 11.36
N GLU A 206 10.58 10.06 11.24
CA GLU A 206 11.37 10.64 12.34
C GLU A 206 10.67 11.79 13.08
N PHE A 207 9.60 12.35 12.49
CA PHE A 207 8.82 13.46 13.06
C PHE A 207 7.39 13.06 13.42
N ARG A 208 7.07 11.77 13.38
CA ARG A 208 5.80 11.26 13.88
C ARG A 208 5.72 11.48 15.42
N GLU A 209 4.49 11.54 15.92
CA GLU A 209 4.16 11.78 17.35
C GLU A 209 4.64 13.12 17.91
N LYS A 210 5.28 13.98 17.10
CA LYS A 210 5.74 15.33 17.49
C LYS A 210 4.72 16.44 17.16
N GLY A 211 3.44 16.13 17.03
CA GLY A 211 2.36 17.10 16.84
C GLY A 211 2.23 17.68 15.41
N VAL A 212 3.06 17.25 14.45
CA VAL A 212 3.05 17.76 13.07
C VAL A 212 1.69 17.55 12.39
N GLY A 213 1.15 16.33 12.41
CA GLY A 213 -0.16 16.03 11.83
C GLY A 213 -1.30 16.81 12.47
N ALA A 214 -1.27 16.98 13.80
CA ALA A 214 -2.27 17.75 14.54
C ALA A 214 -2.26 19.23 14.12
N THR A 215 -1.07 19.83 13.99
CA THR A 215 -0.91 21.23 13.58
C THR A 215 -1.39 21.45 12.15
N MET A 216 -1.07 20.54 11.20
CA MET A 216 -1.58 20.59 9.82
C MET A 216 -3.10 20.46 9.79
N LEU A 217 -3.69 19.50 10.51
CA LEU A 217 -5.14 19.31 10.56
C LEU A 217 -5.86 20.52 11.11
N LYS A 218 -5.30 21.19 12.14
CA LYS A 218 -5.85 22.45 12.67
C LYS A 218 -5.85 23.54 11.60
N ALA A 219 -4.76 23.72 10.88
CA ALA A 219 -4.66 24.72 9.81
C ALA A 219 -5.70 24.44 8.69
N MET A 220 -5.81 23.19 8.23
CA MET A 220 -6.80 22.81 7.22
C MET A 220 -8.24 23.00 7.69
N ARG A 221 -8.52 22.69 8.96
CA ARG A 221 -9.83 22.91 9.57
C ARG A 221 -10.18 24.39 9.61
N SER A 222 -9.26 25.24 10.05
CA SER A 222 -9.47 26.69 10.07
C SER A 222 -9.76 27.23 8.67
N LEU A 223 -9.08 26.74 7.62
CA LEU A 223 -9.38 27.08 6.25
C LEU A 223 -10.78 26.63 5.81
N ALA A 224 -11.17 25.39 6.10
CA ALA A 224 -12.47 24.87 5.75
C ALA A 224 -13.61 25.63 6.46
N GLU A 225 -13.45 25.93 7.75
CA GLU A 225 -14.42 26.69 8.55
C GLU A 225 -14.56 28.14 8.08
N SER A 226 -13.46 28.81 7.71
CA SER A 226 -13.52 30.18 7.17
C SER A 226 -14.31 30.26 5.86
N GLU A 227 -14.46 29.16 5.16
CA GLU A 227 -15.26 29.02 3.95
C GLU A 227 -16.63 28.36 4.19
N SER A 228 -17.04 28.18 5.45
CA SER A 228 -18.28 27.49 5.86
C SER A 228 -18.40 26.07 5.28
N ARG A 229 -17.27 25.32 5.23
CA ARG A 229 -17.20 23.96 4.70
C ARG A 229 -17.02 22.94 5.81
N ARG A 230 -17.61 21.78 5.61
CA ARG A 230 -17.33 20.59 6.44
C ARG A 230 -16.01 19.96 5.99
N LEU A 231 -15.11 19.73 6.92
CA LEU A 231 -13.86 19.03 6.65
C LEU A 231 -14.07 17.53 6.81
N ILE A 232 -13.69 16.77 5.79
CA ILE A 232 -13.71 15.29 5.80
C ILE A 232 -12.31 14.74 5.51
N LEU A 233 -12.10 13.49 5.86
CA LEU A 233 -10.94 12.70 5.45
C LEU A 233 -11.30 11.22 5.33
N GLN A 234 -10.41 10.46 4.70
CA GLN A 234 -10.49 9.01 4.67
C GLN A 234 -9.17 8.40 5.12
N THR A 235 -9.25 7.25 5.79
CA THR A 235 -8.10 6.45 6.21
C THR A 235 -8.47 4.97 6.17
N LEU A 236 -7.50 4.11 5.87
CA LEU A 236 -7.72 2.66 5.98
C LEU A 236 -7.71 2.25 7.46
N ALA A 237 -8.50 1.25 7.80
CA ALA A 237 -8.52 0.72 9.16
C ALA A 237 -7.17 0.09 9.52
N SER A 238 -6.49 -0.54 8.55
CA SER A 238 -5.15 -1.08 8.69
C SER A 238 -4.08 -0.03 9.04
N ASP A 239 -4.29 1.24 8.67
CA ASP A 239 -3.35 2.33 9.00
C ASP A 239 -3.35 2.67 10.50
N LYS A 240 -4.30 2.13 11.29
CA LYS A 240 -4.46 2.35 12.74
C LYS A 240 -4.51 3.84 13.15
N ALA A 241 -4.88 4.71 12.20
CA ALA A 241 -4.88 6.17 12.39
C ALA A 241 -6.23 6.70 12.95
N GLU A 242 -7.26 5.88 13.08
CA GLU A 242 -8.58 6.28 13.57
C GLU A 242 -8.49 6.99 14.93
N GLY A 243 -7.78 6.38 15.89
CA GLY A 243 -7.61 6.95 17.23
C GLY A 243 -6.96 8.32 17.23
N PHE A 244 -6.02 8.57 16.32
CA PHE A 244 -5.43 9.88 16.11
C PHE A 244 -6.49 10.89 15.64
N TYR A 245 -7.26 10.58 14.60
CA TYR A 245 -8.28 11.48 14.07
C TYR A 245 -9.43 11.74 15.05
N LEU A 246 -9.84 10.74 15.84
CA LEU A 246 -10.82 10.92 16.93
C LEU A 246 -10.30 11.95 17.98
N LYS A 247 -9.03 11.87 18.38
CA LYS A 247 -8.39 12.86 19.26
C LYS A 247 -8.33 14.25 18.62
N GLN A 248 -8.19 14.33 17.29
CA GLN A 248 -8.25 15.60 16.55
C GLN A 248 -9.69 16.15 16.38
N GLY A 249 -10.70 15.51 16.98
CA GLY A 249 -12.08 15.97 16.93
C GLY A 249 -12.84 15.57 15.66
N PHE A 250 -12.38 14.55 14.94
CA PHE A 250 -13.17 13.90 13.93
C PHE A 250 -14.13 12.88 14.54
N LYS A 251 -15.15 12.50 13.80
CA LYS A 251 -16.05 11.37 14.10
C LYS A 251 -16.21 10.53 12.86
N LEU A 252 -16.48 9.26 13.02
CA LEU A 252 -16.84 8.37 11.92
C LEU A 252 -18.17 8.83 11.31
N ALA A 253 -18.18 9.07 10.01
CA ALA A 253 -19.40 9.35 9.25
C ALA A 253 -19.99 8.03 8.71
N TYR A 254 -19.18 7.23 8.03
CA TYR A 254 -19.51 5.88 7.57
C TYR A 254 -18.25 5.12 7.19
N THR A 255 -18.42 3.83 6.91
CA THR A 255 -17.35 2.93 6.51
C THR A 255 -17.63 2.40 5.10
N LYS A 256 -16.59 2.22 4.31
CA LYS A 256 -16.61 1.48 3.04
C LYS A 256 -15.78 0.21 3.19
N THR A 257 -16.27 -0.90 2.67
CA THR A 257 -15.52 -2.15 2.56
C THR A 257 -14.90 -2.23 1.18
N LEU A 258 -13.62 -2.58 1.12
CA LEU A 258 -12.92 -2.90 -0.11
C LEU A 258 -13.31 -4.32 -0.53
N PHE A 259 -13.70 -4.48 -1.78
CA PHE A 259 -13.93 -5.77 -2.41
C PHE A 259 -12.92 -5.95 -3.53
N ALA A 260 -12.16 -7.03 -3.48
CA ALA A 260 -11.23 -7.40 -4.53
C ALA A 260 -11.35 -8.89 -4.82
N ARG A 261 -11.18 -9.29 -6.06
CA ARG A 261 -10.94 -10.71 -6.33
C ARG A 261 -9.46 -10.97 -6.02
N LYS A 262 -9.18 -12.09 -5.38
CA LYS A 262 -7.84 -12.64 -5.54
C LYS A 262 -7.62 -12.81 -7.05
N ALA A 263 -6.53 -12.28 -7.57
CA ALA A 263 -6.11 -12.61 -8.92
C ALA A 263 -6.31 -14.12 -9.06
N LYS A 264 -6.99 -14.59 -10.13
CA LYS A 264 -7.01 -16.02 -10.41
C LYS A 264 -5.55 -16.39 -10.63
N ARG A 265 -4.91 -16.86 -9.56
CA ARG A 265 -3.69 -17.63 -9.73
C ARG A 265 -4.07 -18.80 -10.62
N PRO A 266 -3.24 -19.21 -11.57
CA PRO A 266 -3.44 -20.49 -12.25
C PRO A 266 -3.81 -21.48 -11.17
N ALA A 267 -4.87 -22.26 -11.41
CA ALA A 267 -5.41 -23.20 -10.45
C ALA A 267 -4.21 -23.90 -9.79
N ALA A 268 -4.11 -23.76 -8.46
CA ALA A 268 -3.12 -24.51 -7.72
C ALA A 268 -3.30 -25.95 -8.18
N VAL A 269 -2.30 -26.50 -8.84
CA VAL A 269 -2.23 -27.95 -9.01
C VAL A 269 -2.26 -28.42 -7.58
N ASP A 270 -3.28 -29.18 -7.19
CA ASP A 270 -3.38 -29.85 -5.90
C ASP A 270 -2.14 -30.73 -5.75
N LEU A 271 -1.10 -30.14 -5.17
CA LEU A 271 0.03 -30.91 -4.69
C LEU A 271 -0.36 -31.44 -3.31
N PRO A 272 -0.03 -32.70 -3.01
CA PRO A 272 -0.40 -33.31 -1.73
C PRO A 272 0.03 -32.39 -0.59
N SER A 273 -0.91 -32.03 0.26
CA SER A 273 -0.67 -31.28 1.49
C SER A 273 0.35 -32.05 2.34
N GLY A 274 1.50 -31.44 2.61
CA GLY A 274 2.28 -31.84 3.78
C GLY A 274 3.77 -32.14 3.64
N GLU A 275 4.39 -32.27 2.46
CA GLU A 275 5.83 -32.48 2.34
C GLU A 275 6.42 -31.94 1.04
N THR A 276 6.25 -30.65 0.78
CA THR A 276 6.90 -30.02 -0.34
C THR A 276 8.30 -29.55 0.12
N PHE A 277 9.34 -30.14 -0.46
CA PHE A 277 10.76 -29.79 -0.26
C PHE A 277 11.39 -30.18 1.10
N GLY A 278 10.74 -31.03 1.91
CA GLY A 278 11.28 -31.44 3.23
C GLY A 278 11.20 -30.36 4.31
N VAL A 279 10.40 -29.31 4.09
CA VAL A 279 10.18 -28.22 5.04
C VAL A 279 8.70 -28.14 5.43
N VAL A 280 8.42 -27.65 6.64
CA VAL A 280 7.07 -27.39 7.14
C VAL A 280 6.94 -25.90 7.44
N MET A 281 5.83 -25.29 6.98
CA MET A 281 5.52 -23.88 7.19
C MET A 281 4.23 -23.76 8.01
N ASP A 282 4.31 -23.26 9.26
CA ASP A 282 3.13 -23.01 10.10
C ASP A 282 2.35 -21.79 9.59
N ARG A 283 1.45 -22.03 8.66
CA ARG A 283 0.58 -20.99 8.08
C ARG A 283 -0.48 -20.45 9.04
N GLY A 284 -0.65 -21.11 10.21
CA GLY A 284 -1.58 -20.70 11.26
C GLY A 284 -0.93 -19.86 12.35
N ALA A 285 0.36 -19.54 12.26
CA ALA A 285 1.06 -18.75 13.25
C ALA A 285 0.38 -17.38 13.48
N PRO A 286 0.11 -17.01 14.75
CA PRO A 286 -0.71 -15.84 15.06
C PRO A 286 0.00 -14.53 14.77
N ALA A 287 -0.72 -13.57 14.16
CA ALA A 287 -0.24 -12.22 13.91
C ALA A 287 0.14 -11.48 15.20
N GLY A 288 1.09 -10.55 15.11
CA GLY A 288 1.55 -9.73 16.24
C GLY A 288 2.46 -10.46 17.23
N THR A 289 3.00 -11.62 16.85
CA THR A 289 3.90 -12.42 17.71
C THR A 289 5.32 -12.46 17.15
N VAL A 290 6.28 -12.67 18.05
CA VAL A 290 7.67 -13.00 17.69
C VAL A 290 7.94 -14.42 18.15
N LYS A 291 8.41 -15.27 17.25
CA LYS A 291 8.68 -16.68 17.49
C LYS A 291 10.11 -17.06 17.08
N PRO A 292 10.67 -18.17 17.59
CA PRO A 292 11.80 -18.82 16.94
C PRO A 292 11.45 -19.14 15.47
N PHE A 293 12.40 -18.92 14.57
CA PHE A 293 12.20 -19.18 13.14
C PHE A 293 11.77 -20.63 12.88
N VAL A 294 12.39 -21.59 13.56
CA VAL A 294 12.11 -23.01 13.43
C VAL A 294 10.69 -23.44 13.86
N GLU A 295 9.99 -22.62 14.64
CA GLU A 295 8.59 -22.88 15.01
C GLU A 295 7.61 -22.49 13.89
N VAL A 296 8.02 -21.62 12.99
CA VAL A 296 7.20 -21.18 11.86
C VAL A 296 7.66 -21.83 10.56
N PHE A 297 8.97 -22.00 10.41
CA PHE A 297 9.63 -22.59 9.25
C PHE A 297 10.62 -23.68 9.70
N SER A 298 10.16 -24.92 9.80
CA SER A 298 11.03 -26.05 10.19
C SER A 298 11.56 -26.80 8.97
N GLY A 299 12.74 -27.40 9.11
CA GLY A 299 13.39 -28.19 8.07
C GLY A 299 14.29 -27.39 7.12
N PHE A 300 14.32 -26.07 7.21
CA PHE A 300 15.18 -25.25 6.37
C PHE A 300 16.66 -25.46 6.63
N GLU A 301 17.05 -25.89 7.82
CA GLU A 301 18.43 -26.32 8.17
C GLU A 301 18.92 -27.51 7.34
N ALA A 302 18.01 -28.33 6.82
CA ALA A 302 18.33 -29.47 5.95
C ALA A 302 18.42 -29.10 4.47
N VAL A 303 17.91 -27.92 4.06
CA VAL A 303 17.88 -27.47 2.66
C VAL A 303 19.29 -27.16 2.16
N GLU A 304 19.65 -27.70 0.99
CA GLU A 304 20.99 -27.55 0.41
C GLU A 304 21.39 -26.09 0.18
N ALA A 305 20.47 -25.26 -0.35
CA ALA A 305 20.69 -23.83 -0.52
C ALA A 305 21.02 -23.13 0.81
N VAL A 306 20.35 -23.51 1.90
CA VAL A 306 20.60 -22.94 3.24
C VAL A 306 21.95 -23.39 3.80
N LYS A 307 22.32 -24.66 3.58
CA LYS A 307 23.65 -25.16 3.92
C LYS A 307 24.76 -24.44 3.14
N GLN A 308 24.53 -24.10 1.90
CA GLN A 308 25.46 -23.29 1.11
C GLN A 308 25.58 -21.85 1.65
N LEU A 309 24.51 -21.29 2.21
CA LEU A 309 24.55 -19.95 2.81
C LEU A 309 25.39 -19.91 4.09
N PHE A 310 25.24 -20.87 4.98
CA PHE A 310 25.79 -20.78 6.33
C PHE A 310 26.88 -21.83 6.62
N GLY A 311 27.06 -22.82 5.74
CA GLY A 311 28.07 -23.86 5.92
C GLY A 311 27.88 -24.63 7.21
N PRO A 312 28.97 -24.83 8.01
CA PRO A 312 28.90 -25.55 9.28
C PRO A 312 28.07 -24.86 10.35
N ASP A 313 27.79 -23.57 10.20
CA ASP A 313 27.04 -22.78 11.18
C ASP A 313 25.51 -22.81 10.93
N THR A 314 25.02 -23.57 9.95
CA THR A 314 23.63 -23.63 9.54
C THR A 314 22.68 -23.87 10.72
N ASP A 315 22.88 -24.92 11.48
CA ASP A 315 22.01 -25.28 12.59
C ASP A 315 22.02 -24.23 13.70
N GLU A 316 23.18 -23.65 13.97
CA GLU A 316 23.33 -22.60 14.97
C GLU A 316 22.59 -21.33 14.55
N VAL A 317 22.74 -20.91 13.30
CA VAL A 317 22.09 -19.71 12.77
C VAL A 317 20.57 -19.88 12.76
N ILE A 318 20.08 -20.96 12.18
CA ILE A 318 18.63 -21.20 12.02
C ILE A 318 17.95 -21.35 13.38
N SER A 319 18.58 -22.04 14.35
CA SER A 319 18.01 -22.21 15.70
C SER A 319 17.93 -20.92 16.51
N LYS A 320 18.83 -19.95 16.28
CA LYS A 320 18.86 -18.66 16.98
C LYS A 320 18.03 -17.59 16.29
N LEU A 321 17.70 -17.77 15.00
CA LEU A 321 16.95 -16.82 14.22
C LEU A 321 15.52 -16.67 14.76
N LYS A 322 15.01 -15.46 14.77
CA LYS A 322 13.63 -15.14 15.15
C LYS A 322 12.85 -14.64 13.95
N ILE A 323 11.54 -14.82 14.00
CA ILE A 323 10.60 -14.25 13.03
C ILE A 323 9.53 -13.44 13.74
N SER A 324 9.30 -12.22 13.27
CA SER A 324 8.22 -11.35 13.71
C SER A 324 7.06 -11.43 12.72
N LEU A 325 5.88 -11.77 13.19
CA LEU A 325 4.63 -11.84 12.41
C LEU A 325 3.87 -10.51 12.52
N ASP A 326 4.54 -9.39 12.27
CA ASP A 326 4.00 -8.03 12.47
C ASP A 326 4.33 -7.08 11.30
N SER A 327 4.33 -7.59 10.06
CA SER A 327 4.41 -6.70 8.89
C SER A 327 3.01 -6.43 8.34
N PRO A 328 2.53 -5.19 8.32
CA PRO A 328 1.22 -4.86 7.75
C PRO A 328 1.21 -4.85 6.21
N ARG A 329 2.39 -4.86 5.57
CA ARG A 329 2.55 -4.75 4.10
C ARG A 329 3.75 -5.55 3.62
N GLY A 330 3.75 -5.90 2.31
CA GLY A 330 4.82 -6.67 1.68
C GLY A 330 4.75 -8.17 1.99
N TYR A 331 5.83 -8.86 1.72
CA TYR A 331 5.94 -10.31 1.84
C TYR A 331 6.77 -10.70 3.07
N LEU A 332 8.08 -10.87 2.88
CA LEU A 332 9.08 -11.06 3.93
C LEU A 332 10.14 -9.94 3.83
N ARG A 333 10.92 -9.78 4.88
CA ARG A 333 12.14 -8.97 4.88
C ARG A 333 12.99 -9.27 6.11
N VAL A 334 14.29 -8.96 6.04
CA VAL A 334 15.17 -8.96 7.20
C VAL A 334 15.15 -7.59 7.87
N ASP A 335 15.05 -7.57 9.19
CA ASP A 335 15.20 -6.36 9.99
C ASP A 335 16.67 -5.89 9.98
N GLY A 336 16.91 -4.65 9.50
CA GLY A 336 18.26 -4.11 9.34
C GLY A 336 19.01 -3.82 10.64
N GLU A 337 18.33 -3.85 11.80
CA GLU A 337 18.95 -3.61 13.10
C GLU A 337 19.25 -4.92 13.84
N THR A 338 18.35 -5.88 13.72
CA THR A 338 18.44 -7.15 14.49
C THR A 338 18.85 -8.35 13.65
N GLY A 339 18.75 -8.28 12.33
CA GLY A 339 19.00 -9.41 11.43
C GLY A 339 17.92 -10.50 11.47
N ASN A 340 16.81 -10.27 12.19
CA ASN A 340 15.71 -11.22 12.27
C ASN A 340 14.76 -11.07 11.08
N VAL A 341 13.99 -12.13 10.77
CA VAL A 341 13.01 -12.11 9.69
C VAL A 341 11.71 -11.44 10.17
N ILE A 342 11.10 -10.65 9.31
CA ILE A 342 9.77 -10.08 9.52
C ILE A 342 8.87 -10.56 8.37
N ILE A 343 7.70 -11.09 8.68
CA ILE A 343 6.74 -11.60 7.70
C ILE A 343 5.38 -10.91 7.85
N ASN A 344 4.73 -10.70 6.73
CA ASN A 344 3.31 -10.37 6.70
C ASN A 344 2.48 -11.64 7.02
N PRO A 345 1.69 -11.66 8.11
CA PRO A 345 0.92 -12.83 8.51
C PRO A 345 -0.10 -13.27 7.45
N GLU A 346 -0.69 -12.34 6.72
CA GLU A 346 -1.63 -12.67 5.64
C GLU A 346 -0.90 -13.33 4.47
N TYR A 347 0.31 -12.87 4.15
CA TYR A 347 1.13 -13.54 3.14
C TYR A 347 1.58 -14.94 3.58
N LEU A 348 1.98 -15.11 4.83
CA LEU A 348 2.27 -16.44 5.38
C LEU A 348 1.09 -17.40 5.19
N LYS A 349 -0.12 -16.92 5.49
CA LYS A 349 -1.35 -17.70 5.41
C LYS A 349 -1.78 -18.03 3.98
N THR A 350 -1.67 -17.05 3.06
CA THR A 350 -2.27 -17.12 1.72
C THR A 350 -1.27 -17.22 0.57
N GLY A 351 0.02 -17.01 0.83
CA GLY A 351 1.09 -17.04 -0.15
C GLY A 351 1.19 -18.38 -0.89
N HIS A 352 1.57 -18.33 -2.16
CA HIS A 352 1.83 -19.54 -2.94
C HIS A 352 2.99 -20.32 -2.31
N GLU A 353 2.86 -21.63 -2.17
CA GLU A 353 3.80 -22.44 -1.38
C GLU A 353 5.23 -22.38 -1.92
N ARG A 354 5.42 -22.55 -3.22
CA ARG A 354 6.74 -22.45 -3.87
C ARG A 354 7.33 -21.04 -3.75
N HIS A 355 6.50 -20.00 -3.91
CA HIS A 355 6.96 -18.61 -3.78
C HIS A 355 7.37 -18.32 -2.33
N LEU A 356 6.54 -18.71 -1.35
CA LEU A 356 6.87 -18.55 0.06
C LEU A 356 8.16 -19.29 0.44
N TYR A 357 8.34 -20.51 -0.08
CA TYR A 357 9.57 -21.26 0.10
C TYR A 357 10.79 -20.51 -0.44
N LEU A 358 10.71 -20.00 -1.67
CA LEU A 358 11.78 -19.25 -2.32
C LEU A 358 12.03 -17.90 -1.63
N ASP A 359 10.98 -17.23 -1.16
CA ASP A 359 11.13 -16.00 -0.39
C ASP A 359 11.86 -16.24 0.93
N VAL A 360 11.63 -17.38 1.59
CA VAL A 360 12.41 -17.73 2.78
C VAL A 360 13.89 -17.93 2.43
N ILE A 361 14.21 -18.57 1.31
CA ILE A 361 15.61 -18.72 0.84
C ILE A 361 16.23 -17.36 0.53
N HIS A 362 15.47 -16.46 -0.12
CA HIS A 362 15.87 -15.09 -0.40
C HIS A 362 16.20 -14.33 0.90
N GLU A 363 15.31 -14.37 1.89
CA GLU A 363 15.53 -13.68 3.16
C GLU A 363 16.66 -14.31 4.00
N LEU A 364 16.84 -15.61 3.96
CA LEU A 364 18.00 -16.27 4.59
C LEU A 364 19.32 -15.83 3.95
N THR A 365 19.31 -15.49 2.66
CA THR A 365 20.47 -14.86 2.02
C THR A 365 20.73 -13.47 2.61
N HIS A 366 19.70 -12.67 2.84
CA HIS A 366 19.83 -11.39 3.54
C HIS A 366 20.27 -11.54 4.99
N VAL A 367 19.83 -12.57 5.72
CA VAL A 367 20.36 -12.89 7.06
C VAL A 367 21.87 -13.13 7.02
N ARG A 368 22.38 -13.89 6.05
CA ARG A 368 23.82 -14.09 5.85
C ARG A 368 24.52 -12.76 5.57
N GLN A 369 24.02 -11.98 4.65
CA GLN A 369 24.57 -10.66 4.27
C GLN A 369 24.62 -9.70 5.47
N PHE A 370 23.57 -9.69 6.31
CA PHE A 370 23.55 -8.94 7.55
C PHE A 370 24.68 -9.38 8.51
N ARG A 371 24.86 -10.69 8.69
CA ARG A 371 25.93 -11.24 9.52
C ARG A 371 27.33 -10.91 8.98
N GLU A 372 27.47 -10.76 7.67
CA GLU A 372 28.68 -10.29 7.00
C GLU A 372 28.89 -8.76 7.11
N GLY A 373 27.94 -8.03 7.71
CA GLY A 373 28.01 -6.58 7.85
C GLY A 373 27.68 -5.81 6.57
N LYS A 374 27.01 -6.43 5.58
CA LYS A 374 26.59 -5.77 4.35
C LYS A 374 25.38 -4.86 4.63
N GLU A 375 25.33 -3.71 3.96
CA GLU A 375 24.19 -2.81 4.00
C GLU A 375 23.08 -3.37 3.09
N LEU A 376 22.00 -3.92 3.70
CA LEU A 376 20.91 -4.58 2.98
C LEU A 376 20.09 -3.59 2.16
N TYR A 377 19.88 -2.38 2.68
CA TYR A 377 18.98 -1.36 2.12
C TYR A 377 19.73 -0.17 1.51
N ASP A 378 20.86 -0.45 0.84
CA ASP A 378 21.68 0.59 0.23
C ASP A 378 20.89 1.42 -0.78
N ARG A 379 20.58 2.65 -0.39
CA ARG A 379 19.76 3.59 -1.17
C ARG A 379 20.48 4.18 -2.38
N ARG A 380 21.76 3.92 -2.56
CA ARG A 380 22.55 4.34 -3.75
C ARG A 380 22.15 3.58 -5.01
N TYR A 381 21.50 2.42 -4.85
CA TYR A 381 21.08 1.55 -5.94
C TYR A 381 19.55 1.50 -6.04
N ALA A 382 19.03 1.38 -7.25
CA ALA A 382 17.64 0.95 -7.46
C ALA A 382 17.43 -0.48 -6.93
N TYR A 383 16.19 -0.87 -6.63
CA TYR A 383 15.91 -2.14 -5.95
C TYR A 383 16.60 -3.34 -6.60
N PHE A 384 16.38 -3.59 -7.89
CA PHE A 384 17.00 -4.68 -8.65
C PHE A 384 18.47 -4.45 -9.05
N GLU A 385 19.04 -3.31 -8.67
CA GLU A 385 20.46 -3.01 -8.89
C GLU A 385 21.29 -3.18 -7.61
N ARG A 386 20.64 -3.33 -6.45
CA ARG A 386 21.33 -3.58 -5.19
C ARG A 386 22.10 -4.89 -5.26
N PRO A 387 23.41 -4.89 -4.97
CA PRO A 387 24.20 -6.12 -4.99
C PRO A 387 23.63 -7.21 -4.05
N THR A 388 23.03 -6.81 -2.92
CA THR A 388 22.42 -7.70 -1.95
C THR A 388 21.16 -8.37 -2.51
N GLU A 389 20.30 -7.61 -3.22
CA GLU A 389 19.09 -8.15 -3.85
C GLU A 389 19.44 -9.09 -5.02
N ILE A 390 20.42 -8.70 -5.85
CA ILE A 390 20.89 -9.54 -6.97
C ILE A 390 21.35 -10.90 -6.46
N GLU A 391 22.18 -10.91 -5.41
CA GLU A 391 22.68 -12.14 -4.80
C GLU A 391 21.55 -12.99 -4.18
N ALA A 392 20.58 -12.36 -3.51
CA ALA A 392 19.46 -13.05 -2.88
C ALA A 392 18.49 -13.66 -3.92
N TYR A 393 18.16 -12.91 -4.98
CA TYR A 393 17.36 -13.43 -6.08
C TYR A 393 18.08 -14.51 -6.89
N GLN A 394 19.39 -14.41 -7.09
CA GLN A 394 20.15 -15.46 -7.78
C GLN A 394 20.06 -16.78 -6.99
N MET A 395 20.24 -16.74 -5.67
CA MET A 395 20.08 -17.91 -4.82
C MET A 395 18.67 -18.51 -4.93
N ALA A 396 17.63 -17.66 -4.91
CA ALA A 396 16.24 -18.11 -5.04
C ALA A 396 15.95 -18.72 -6.43
N VAL A 397 16.50 -18.13 -7.52
CA VAL A 397 16.35 -18.64 -8.90
C VAL A 397 17.07 -19.99 -9.06
N ASP A 398 18.27 -20.13 -8.53
CA ASP A 398 19.01 -21.38 -8.58
C ASP A 398 18.28 -22.49 -7.83
N GLU A 399 17.69 -22.15 -6.68
CA GLU A 399 16.86 -23.07 -5.90
C GLU A 399 15.53 -23.38 -6.62
N ALA A 400 14.89 -22.40 -7.27
CA ALA A 400 13.68 -22.61 -8.07
C ALA A 400 13.92 -23.65 -9.18
N ARG A 401 15.06 -23.56 -9.87
CA ARG A 401 15.46 -24.56 -10.88
C ARG A 401 15.73 -25.93 -10.24
N ARG A 402 16.38 -25.95 -9.07
CA ARG A 402 16.65 -27.20 -8.34
C ARG A 402 15.36 -27.93 -7.94
N ILE A 403 14.32 -27.21 -7.54
CA ILE A 403 13.01 -27.77 -7.21
C ILE A 403 12.10 -28.04 -8.42
N GLY A 404 12.62 -27.85 -9.66
CA GLY A 404 11.96 -28.19 -10.89
C GLY A 404 10.94 -27.18 -11.40
N MET A 405 11.06 -25.91 -11.01
CA MET A 405 10.28 -24.83 -11.64
C MET A 405 10.80 -24.57 -13.07
N ASP A 406 9.88 -24.37 -13.97
CA ASP A 406 10.23 -23.98 -15.33
C ASP A 406 10.52 -22.46 -15.43
N GLU A 407 11.05 -22.00 -16.56
CA GLU A 407 11.44 -20.60 -16.74
C GLU A 407 10.23 -19.64 -16.68
N GLU A 408 9.02 -20.08 -17.04
CA GLU A 408 7.80 -19.27 -16.95
C GLU A 408 7.35 -19.11 -15.48
N GLU A 409 7.37 -20.18 -14.70
CA GLU A 409 7.12 -20.16 -13.26
C GLU A 409 8.15 -19.28 -12.52
N ILE A 410 9.42 -19.33 -12.92
CA ILE A 410 10.49 -18.48 -12.35
C ILE A 410 10.27 -17.00 -12.70
N VAL A 411 9.89 -16.69 -13.93
CA VAL A 411 9.51 -15.32 -14.32
C VAL A 411 8.33 -14.80 -13.51
N ASP A 412 7.33 -15.65 -13.24
CA ASP A 412 6.18 -15.27 -12.39
C ASP A 412 6.60 -15.02 -10.95
N TYR A 413 7.48 -15.86 -10.40
CA TYR A 413 8.07 -15.67 -9.07
C TYR A 413 8.85 -14.36 -8.94
N LEU A 414 9.68 -14.02 -9.94
CA LEU A 414 10.49 -12.79 -9.94
C LEU A 414 9.65 -11.51 -10.07
N ARG A 415 8.38 -11.62 -10.42
CA ARG A 415 7.51 -10.47 -10.63
C ARG A 415 7.07 -9.86 -9.31
N VAL A 416 7.61 -8.68 -9.04
CA VAL A 416 7.22 -7.84 -7.90
C VAL A 416 6.40 -6.63 -8.35
N GLU A 417 5.47 -6.20 -7.51
CA GLU A 417 4.44 -5.22 -7.88
C GLU A 417 4.96 -3.77 -7.96
N TRP A 418 6.17 -3.51 -7.47
CA TRP A 418 6.70 -2.15 -7.29
C TRP A 418 7.79 -1.74 -8.28
N VAL A 419 8.02 -2.51 -9.33
CA VAL A 419 8.99 -2.21 -10.40
C VAL A 419 8.29 -2.00 -11.74
N THR A 420 8.94 -1.23 -12.64
CA THR A 420 8.43 -1.06 -14.00
C THR A 420 8.67 -2.32 -14.85
N GLU A 421 7.90 -2.49 -15.92
CA GLU A 421 8.09 -3.61 -16.84
C GLU A 421 9.50 -3.60 -17.47
N GLU A 422 10.09 -2.42 -17.76
CA GLU A 422 11.46 -2.31 -18.29
C GLU A 422 12.49 -2.78 -17.26
N GLU A 423 12.37 -2.33 -16.00
CA GLU A 423 13.24 -2.77 -14.91
C GLU A 423 13.08 -4.28 -14.67
N PHE A 424 11.86 -4.79 -14.71
CA PHE A 424 11.57 -6.20 -14.56
C PHE A 424 12.19 -7.04 -15.69
N GLN A 425 12.00 -6.67 -16.96
CA GLN A 425 12.57 -7.41 -18.09
C GLN A 425 14.11 -7.38 -18.05
N SER A 426 14.69 -6.25 -17.70
CA SER A 426 16.16 -6.12 -17.52
C SER A 426 16.63 -7.04 -16.39
N PHE A 427 15.88 -7.13 -15.30
CA PHE A 427 16.23 -7.97 -14.17
C PHE A 427 16.10 -9.46 -14.48
N VAL A 428 15.03 -9.89 -15.15
CA VAL A 428 14.84 -11.27 -15.61
C VAL A 428 16.02 -11.73 -16.47
N LEU A 429 16.44 -10.89 -17.42
CA LEU A 429 17.63 -11.16 -18.23
C LEU A 429 18.91 -11.26 -17.39
N LYS A 430 19.07 -10.38 -16.39
CA LYS A 430 20.20 -10.39 -15.47
C LYS A 430 20.25 -11.65 -14.61
N MET A 431 19.10 -12.20 -14.24
CA MET A 431 18.98 -13.49 -13.53
C MET A 431 19.20 -14.70 -14.44
N GLY A 432 19.46 -14.50 -15.73
CA GLY A 432 19.66 -15.58 -16.69
C GLY A 432 18.40 -16.41 -16.92
N VAL A 433 17.21 -15.82 -16.73
CA VAL A 433 15.91 -16.45 -16.96
C VAL A 433 15.44 -16.06 -18.37
N ASN A 434 15.21 -17.04 -19.23
CA ASN A 434 14.82 -16.80 -20.63
C ASN A 434 13.37 -17.20 -20.84
N LYS A 435 12.51 -16.24 -21.20
CA LYS A 435 11.23 -16.58 -21.85
C LYS A 435 11.51 -17.23 -23.19
N ARG A 436 11.15 -18.50 -23.35
CA ARG A 436 11.09 -19.15 -24.65
C ARG A 436 9.87 -18.68 -25.43
#